data_4911f2389d9b5325b91b73ed2e9e37bd
#
_entry.id   4911f2389d9b5325b91b73ed2e9e37bd
#
_cell.length_a   1.000
_cell.length_b   1.000
_cell.length_c   1.000
_cell.angle_alpha   90.00
_cell.angle_beta   90.00
_cell.angle_gamma   90.00
#
_symmetry.space_group_name_H-M   'P 1'
#
loop_
_entity.id
_entity.type
_entity.pdbx_description
1 polymer ?
#
loop_
_entity_poly.entity_id
_entity_poly.type
_entity_poly.pdbx_seq_one_letter_code
_entity_poly.pdbx_strand_id
1 'polypeptide(L)'
;NPEYLAEKYSLEARAFQLIDKGNKSLVVEQALTSVNGIRNTTFNQLSFDLSDSFKAIDIDGLSPILKSKLESNSDFSCLSFSNKDTKDTNEWIKRDIIENGRDIAPGDLIIFNNNLNIEDKNDPFKETKKIFNGQFGTVKKVGNLIPEIILQKKTKEKISINFREVCISLKDTGEEVDVLSLENYRLSKKGELSEDEIYGLRMLIEKEVREQLHQNPLTESEVFSIISQTKEFKSEGGLNSEFINKLLKDGRTATGKDENRKLLKDKINRAKKQHRKTIEIQLRKDTSSKYYRYKNAAYLRFGWALTVHKAMSYKWDEIFFDVGDENRGKTNRDYFEW
;
A
#
# COMPACT_ATOMS: atom_id res chain seq x y z
N ASN A 1 -17.55 -1.26 19.39
CA ASN A 1 -18.72 -1.34 20.28
C ASN A 1 -18.81 -2.78 20.83
N PRO A 2 -18.76 -2.98 22.18
CA PRO A 2 -18.85 -4.31 22.81
C PRO A 2 -20.16 -5.04 22.51
N GLU A 3 -21.28 -4.32 22.45
CA GLU A 3 -22.59 -4.86 22.13
C GLU A 3 -22.64 -5.42 20.71
N TYR A 4 -22.05 -4.73 19.73
CA TYR A 4 -21.93 -5.22 18.34
C TYR A 4 -21.11 -6.50 18.25
N LEU A 5 -20.00 -6.60 19.02
CA LEU A 5 -19.17 -7.80 19.04
C LEU A 5 -19.91 -8.99 19.70
N ALA A 6 -20.63 -8.71 20.79
CA ALA A 6 -21.44 -9.73 21.46
C ALA A 6 -22.55 -10.25 20.55
N GLU A 7 -23.27 -9.37 19.87
CA GLU A 7 -24.39 -9.72 18.99
C GLU A 7 -23.91 -10.44 17.72
N LYS A 8 -22.87 -9.92 17.05
CA LYS A 8 -22.42 -10.45 15.76
C LYS A 8 -21.58 -11.73 15.87
N TYR A 9 -20.79 -11.86 16.93
CA TYR A 9 -19.81 -12.95 17.07
C TYR A 9 -20.07 -13.85 18.27
N SER A 10 -21.14 -13.63 19.01
CA SER A 10 -21.46 -14.33 20.27
C SER A 10 -20.28 -14.32 21.26
N LEU A 11 -19.54 -13.20 21.29
CA LEU A 11 -18.39 -13.02 22.17
C LEU A 11 -18.80 -12.21 23.39
N GLU A 12 -18.39 -12.66 24.57
CA GLU A 12 -18.51 -11.85 25.79
C GLU A 12 -17.45 -10.72 25.72
N ALA A 13 -17.88 -9.51 25.40
CA ALA A 13 -17.00 -8.35 25.31
C ALA A 13 -17.24 -7.41 26.47
N ARG A 14 -16.17 -7.00 27.16
CA ARG A 14 -16.21 -6.00 28.26
C ARG A 14 -15.54 -4.71 27.80
N ALA A 15 -16.24 -3.60 27.97
CA ALA A 15 -15.64 -2.28 27.77
C ALA A 15 -14.99 -1.81 29.06
N PHE A 16 -13.74 -1.40 28.97
CA PHE A 16 -13.04 -0.71 30.06
C PHE A 16 -12.80 0.73 29.64
N GLN A 17 -13.20 1.65 30.48
CA GLN A 17 -12.84 3.05 30.32
C GLN A 17 -11.56 3.30 31.12
N LEU A 18 -10.44 3.57 30.44
CA LEU A 18 -9.23 4.06 31.08
C LEU A 18 -9.47 5.51 31.51
N ILE A 19 -9.55 5.73 32.80
CA ILE A 19 -9.58 7.07 33.39
C ILE A 19 -8.15 7.38 33.80
N ASP A 20 -7.42 8.08 32.93
CA ASP A 20 -6.11 8.60 33.32
C ASP A 20 -6.30 9.78 34.29
N LYS A 21 -5.81 9.63 35.51
CA LYS A 21 -5.76 10.70 36.53
C LYS A 21 -4.43 11.46 36.50
N GLY A 22 -3.56 11.18 35.50
CA GLY A 22 -2.30 11.90 35.29
C GLY A 22 -2.50 13.37 34.89
N ASN A 23 -1.42 14.12 34.80
CA ASN A 23 -1.44 15.52 34.36
C ASN A 23 -2.17 15.67 33.01
N LYS A 24 -3.42 16.13 33.09
CA LYS A 24 -4.21 16.42 31.90
C LYS A 24 -3.64 17.66 31.23
N SER A 25 -3.08 17.50 30.04
CA SER A 25 -2.77 18.65 29.21
C SER A 25 -4.08 19.36 28.82
N LEU A 26 -4.07 20.68 28.67
CA LEU A 26 -5.22 21.43 28.22
C LEU A 26 -5.82 20.91 26.92
N VAL A 27 -4.97 20.39 26.03
CA VAL A 27 -5.37 19.73 24.78
C VAL A 27 -6.25 18.49 25.04
N VAL A 28 -5.90 17.66 26.03
CA VAL A 28 -6.70 16.48 26.41
C VAL A 28 -8.04 16.91 27.03
N GLU A 29 -8.07 17.95 27.83
CA GLU A 29 -9.32 18.48 28.42
C GLU A 29 -10.26 19.01 27.33
N GLN A 30 -9.73 19.76 26.37
CA GLN A 30 -10.49 20.27 25.22
C GLN A 30 -11.04 19.11 24.37
N ALA A 31 -10.21 18.09 24.09
CA ALA A 31 -10.63 16.92 23.35
C ALA A 31 -11.76 16.16 24.08
N LEU A 32 -11.66 15.97 25.40
CA LEU A 32 -12.71 15.34 26.21
C LEU A 32 -14.00 16.15 26.23
N THR A 33 -13.90 17.45 26.30
CA THR A 33 -15.06 18.37 26.23
C THR A 33 -15.76 18.22 24.88
N SER A 34 -15.00 18.20 23.78
CA SER A 34 -15.53 18.00 22.43
C SER A 34 -16.22 16.65 22.30
N VAL A 35 -15.58 15.56 22.75
CA VAL A 35 -16.16 14.20 22.73
C VAL A 35 -17.44 14.13 23.54
N ASN A 36 -17.51 14.76 24.71
CA ASN A 36 -18.71 14.80 25.53
C ASN A 36 -19.82 15.63 24.86
N GLY A 37 -19.47 16.73 24.21
CA GLY A 37 -20.40 17.54 23.42
C GLY A 37 -21.03 16.71 22.28
N ILE A 38 -20.23 15.98 21.54
CA ILE A 38 -20.68 15.09 20.47
C ILE A 38 -21.61 14.00 21.03
N ARG A 39 -21.22 13.33 22.12
CA ARG A 39 -22.03 12.29 22.78
C ARG A 39 -23.38 12.82 23.26
N ASN A 40 -23.41 14.05 23.73
CA ASN A 40 -24.62 14.74 24.22
C ASN A 40 -25.41 15.42 23.10
N THR A 41 -25.06 15.16 21.82
CA THR A 41 -25.71 15.78 20.65
C THR A 41 -25.61 17.30 20.56
N THR A 42 -24.59 17.89 21.19
CA THR A 42 -24.31 19.34 21.16
C THR A 42 -23.15 19.69 20.22
N PHE A 43 -22.95 18.90 19.19
CA PHE A 43 -21.82 19.00 18.26
C PHE A 43 -21.78 20.31 17.44
N ASN A 44 -22.89 21.00 17.28
CA ASN A 44 -22.96 22.34 16.66
C ASN A 44 -22.63 23.50 17.62
N GLN A 45 -22.28 23.20 18.85
CA GLN A 45 -21.89 24.18 19.89
C GLN A 45 -20.46 23.89 20.39
N LEU A 46 -19.64 23.17 19.60
CA LEU A 46 -18.24 22.96 19.96
C LEU A 46 -17.53 24.32 20.04
N SER A 47 -16.89 24.57 21.15
CA SER A 47 -16.03 25.71 21.35
C SER A 47 -14.69 25.26 21.88
N PHE A 48 -13.66 25.98 21.51
CA PHE A 48 -12.31 25.73 21.99
C PHE A 48 -11.80 26.92 22.76
N ASP A 49 -11.33 26.65 23.96
CA ASP A 49 -10.71 27.71 24.80
C ASP A 49 -9.30 27.96 24.30
N LEU A 50 -9.07 29.12 23.72
CA LEU A 50 -7.77 29.51 23.19
C LEU A 50 -6.79 29.76 24.35
N SER A 51 -5.57 29.31 24.19
CA SER A 51 -4.50 29.41 25.17
C SER A 51 -3.14 29.35 24.48
N ASP A 52 -2.06 29.38 25.23
CA ASP A 52 -0.72 29.16 24.67
C ASP A 52 -0.55 27.78 24.04
N SER A 53 -1.29 26.77 24.52
CA SER A 53 -1.27 25.40 24.01
C SER A 53 -2.31 25.12 22.91
N PHE A 54 -3.27 26.04 22.70
CA PHE A 54 -4.34 25.87 21.72
C PHE A 54 -4.68 27.22 21.07
N LYS A 55 -4.26 27.40 19.80
CA LYS A 55 -4.36 28.68 19.08
C LYS A 55 -5.17 28.53 17.81
N ALA A 56 -5.99 29.52 17.50
CA ALA A 56 -6.58 29.66 16.18
C ALA A 56 -5.60 30.40 15.27
N ILE A 57 -5.34 29.89 14.10
CA ILE A 57 -4.40 30.45 13.12
C ILE A 57 -5.08 30.40 11.76
N ASP A 58 -5.01 31.48 11.01
CA ASP A 58 -5.40 31.51 9.61
C ASP A 58 -4.27 30.93 8.71
N ILE A 59 -4.57 30.74 7.44
CA ILE A 59 -3.61 30.15 6.48
C ILE A 59 -2.40 31.04 6.26
N ASP A 60 -2.57 32.36 6.32
CA ASP A 60 -1.49 33.33 6.11
C ASP A 60 -0.54 33.32 7.31
N GLY A 61 -1.08 33.21 8.53
CA GLY A 61 -0.29 33.04 9.75
C GLY A 61 0.36 31.67 9.87
N LEU A 62 -0.24 30.62 9.30
CA LEU A 62 0.28 29.26 9.36
C LEU A 62 1.56 29.08 8.52
N SER A 63 1.64 29.72 7.36
CA SER A 63 2.76 29.58 6.42
C SER A 63 4.14 29.88 7.04
N PRO A 64 4.37 31.03 7.70
CA PRO A 64 5.65 31.34 8.34
C PRO A 64 5.96 30.41 9.52
N ILE A 65 4.95 29.93 10.24
CA ILE A 65 5.14 28.98 11.34
C ILE A 65 5.64 27.65 10.80
N LEU A 66 4.99 27.10 9.77
CA LEU A 66 5.43 25.85 9.17
C LEU A 66 6.83 25.96 8.57
N LYS A 67 7.17 27.09 7.93
CA LYS A 67 8.52 27.34 7.43
C LYS A 67 9.58 27.28 8.55
N SER A 68 9.32 27.95 9.66
CA SER A 68 10.19 27.92 10.84
C SER A 68 10.32 26.52 11.44
N LYS A 69 9.22 25.75 11.48
CA LYS A 69 9.23 24.37 11.99
C LYS A 69 10.04 23.43 11.09
N LEU A 70 9.92 23.58 9.79
CA LEU A 70 10.70 22.79 8.82
C LEU A 70 12.19 23.13 8.92
N GLU A 71 12.54 24.41 9.02
CA GLU A 71 13.93 24.87 9.17
C GLU A 71 14.58 24.36 10.46
N SER A 72 13.80 24.32 11.56
CA SER A 72 14.24 23.82 12.87
C SER A 72 14.16 22.30 13.01
N ASN A 73 13.71 21.58 11.97
CA ASN A 73 13.44 20.13 12.02
C ASN A 73 12.57 19.71 13.19
N SER A 74 11.57 20.54 13.55
CA SER A 74 10.65 20.29 14.64
C SER A 74 9.69 19.14 14.30
N ASP A 75 9.21 18.43 15.34
CA ASP A 75 8.28 17.34 15.17
C ASP A 75 6.82 17.87 15.15
N PHE A 76 6.25 17.95 13.97
CA PHE A 76 4.88 18.43 13.78
C PHE A 76 4.12 17.63 12.72
N SER A 77 2.80 17.73 12.71
CA SER A 77 1.94 17.22 11.63
C SER A 77 0.74 18.12 11.39
N CYS A 78 0.34 18.22 10.14
CA CYS A 78 -0.94 18.82 9.75
C CYS A 78 -1.99 17.70 9.64
N LEU A 79 -3.13 17.87 10.28
CA LEU A 79 -4.21 16.89 10.25
C LEU A 79 -5.38 17.43 9.43
N SER A 80 -5.86 16.60 8.52
CA SER A 80 -6.99 16.91 7.65
C SER A 80 -8.01 15.77 7.69
N PHE A 81 -9.25 16.09 7.32
CA PHE A 81 -10.35 15.12 7.33
C PHE A 81 -10.24 14.08 6.23
N SER A 82 -10.01 14.50 4.98
CA SER A 82 -10.02 13.60 3.83
C SER A 82 -8.64 13.34 3.23
N ASN A 83 -8.51 12.25 2.50
CA ASN A 83 -7.29 11.96 1.71
C ASN A 83 -6.99 13.05 0.66
N LYS A 84 -8.03 13.71 0.15
CA LYS A 84 -7.89 14.81 -0.80
C LYS A 84 -7.28 16.03 -0.10
N ASP A 85 -7.87 16.44 1.03
CA ASP A 85 -7.38 17.61 1.78
C ASP A 85 -5.95 17.37 2.27
N THR A 86 -5.67 16.17 2.78
CA THR A 86 -4.29 15.76 3.15
C THR A 86 -3.32 15.90 1.97
N LYS A 87 -3.73 15.50 0.78
CA LYS A 87 -2.89 15.64 -0.42
C LYS A 87 -2.68 17.11 -0.78
N ASP A 88 -3.76 17.89 -0.82
CA ASP A 88 -3.72 19.30 -1.17
C ASP A 88 -2.83 20.07 -0.17
N THR A 89 -2.92 19.77 1.14
CA THR A 89 -2.05 20.34 2.18
C THR A 89 -0.58 19.94 1.99
N ASN A 90 -0.30 18.67 1.73
CA ASN A 90 1.06 18.20 1.46
C ASN A 90 1.66 18.85 0.21
N GLU A 91 0.88 19.00 -0.86
CA GLU A 91 1.31 19.66 -2.11
C GLU A 91 1.55 21.16 -1.89
N TRP A 92 0.72 21.82 -1.08
CA TRP A 92 0.92 23.20 -0.68
C TRP A 92 2.20 23.39 0.15
N ILE A 93 2.42 22.57 1.18
CA ILE A 93 3.66 22.61 1.98
C ILE A 93 4.88 22.41 1.07
N LYS A 94 4.83 21.42 0.19
CA LYS A 94 5.94 21.11 -0.71
C LYS A 94 6.24 22.24 -1.70
N ARG A 95 5.21 22.81 -2.31
CA ARG A 95 5.33 23.81 -3.37
C ARG A 95 5.62 25.20 -2.83
N ASP A 96 4.85 25.62 -1.82
CA ASP A 96 4.77 27.02 -1.43
C ASP A 96 5.58 27.33 -0.15
N ILE A 97 5.87 26.33 0.69
CA ILE A 97 6.62 26.53 1.92
C ILE A 97 8.07 26.03 1.77
N ILE A 98 8.24 24.81 1.26
CA ILE A 98 9.59 24.22 1.02
C ILE A 98 10.19 24.71 -0.29
N GLU A 99 9.34 25.15 -1.24
CA GLU A 99 9.73 25.66 -2.55
C GLU A 99 10.53 24.63 -3.39
N ASN A 100 10.31 23.34 -3.17
CA ASN A 100 11.06 22.23 -3.77
C ASN A 100 10.26 21.51 -4.89
N GLY A 101 9.46 22.27 -5.66
CA GLY A 101 8.71 21.74 -6.79
C GLY A 101 7.59 20.80 -6.39
N ARG A 102 7.08 20.01 -7.37
CA ARG A 102 5.98 19.04 -7.14
C ARG A 102 6.43 17.60 -7.07
N ASP A 103 7.60 17.29 -7.63
CA ASP A 103 8.13 15.93 -7.65
C ASP A 103 8.83 15.58 -6.34
N ILE A 104 8.91 14.27 -6.08
CA ILE A 104 9.67 13.76 -4.96
C ILE A 104 11.14 14.16 -5.10
N ALA A 105 11.74 14.67 -4.02
CA ALA A 105 13.09 15.19 -4.00
C ALA A 105 13.81 14.82 -2.70
N PRO A 106 15.15 14.85 -2.67
CA PRO A 106 15.90 14.68 -1.43
C PRO A 106 15.47 15.70 -0.36
N GLY A 107 15.35 15.23 0.88
CA GLY A 107 14.86 16.01 2.02
C GLY A 107 13.36 15.90 2.26
N ASP A 108 12.58 15.37 1.32
CA ASP A 108 11.14 15.21 1.51
C ASP A 108 10.82 14.21 2.62
N LEU A 109 9.87 14.58 3.47
CA LEU A 109 9.26 13.68 4.42
C LEU A 109 8.20 12.84 3.70
N ILE A 110 8.29 11.53 3.82
CA ILE A 110 7.34 10.59 3.23
C ILE A 110 6.77 9.64 4.27
N ILE A 111 5.62 9.07 3.94
CA ILE A 111 4.99 7.98 4.69
C ILE A 111 4.70 6.81 3.75
N PHE A 112 4.97 5.59 4.25
CA PHE A 112 4.62 4.36 3.55
C PHE A 112 3.13 4.03 3.77
N ASN A 113 2.41 3.72 2.69
CA ASN A 113 0.99 3.37 2.74
C ASN A 113 0.70 1.89 2.44
N ASN A 114 1.73 1.07 2.41
CA ASN A 114 1.62 -0.38 2.31
C ASN A 114 2.76 -1.06 3.07
N ASN A 115 2.56 -2.34 3.38
CA ASN A 115 3.63 -3.16 3.94
C ASN A 115 4.53 -3.66 2.82
N LEU A 116 5.83 -3.59 3.02
CA LEU A 116 6.86 -4.02 2.08
C LEU A 116 7.75 -5.08 2.70
N ASN A 117 8.28 -5.95 1.85
CA ASN A 117 9.45 -6.76 2.18
C ASN A 117 10.59 -6.29 1.28
N ILE A 118 11.64 -5.80 1.87
CA ILE A 118 12.84 -5.34 1.18
C ILE A 118 14.02 -6.26 1.51
N GLU A 119 15.01 -6.29 0.65
CA GLU A 119 16.27 -6.99 0.95
C GLU A 119 17.00 -6.26 2.09
N ASP A 120 17.38 -6.99 3.12
CA ASP A 120 18.28 -6.46 4.13
C ASP A 120 19.72 -6.56 3.61
N LYS A 121 20.28 -5.42 3.21
CA LYS A 121 21.65 -5.35 2.68
C LYS A 121 22.71 -5.64 3.75
N ASN A 122 22.36 -5.55 5.01
CA ASN A 122 23.26 -5.78 6.14
C ASN A 122 23.21 -7.23 6.63
N ASP A 123 22.24 -8.02 6.18
CA ASP A 123 22.13 -9.42 6.54
C ASP A 123 22.89 -10.31 5.56
N PRO A 124 23.94 -11.05 6.01
CA PRO A 124 24.68 -11.99 5.18
C PRO A 124 23.83 -13.16 4.65
N PHE A 125 22.70 -13.44 5.32
CA PHE A 125 21.74 -14.47 4.88
C PHE A 125 20.70 -13.94 3.88
N LYS A 126 20.74 -12.64 3.55
CA LYS A 126 19.79 -11.98 2.65
C LYS A 126 18.33 -12.15 3.06
N GLU A 127 18.08 -12.15 4.36
CA GLU A 127 16.72 -12.12 4.87
C GLU A 127 16.03 -10.82 4.46
N THR A 128 14.71 -10.88 4.34
CA THR A 128 13.93 -9.70 3.99
C THR A 128 13.53 -8.95 5.24
N LYS A 129 13.75 -7.63 5.23
CA LYS A 129 13.26 -6.72 6.25
C LYS A 129 11.86 -6.22 5.89
N LYS A 130 11.03 -6.03 6.90
CA LYS A 130 9.68 -5.49 6.73
C LYS A 130 9.66 -3.99 6.99
N ILE A 131 9.02 -3.26 6.08
CA ILE A 131 8.59 -1.90 6.29
C ILE A 131 7.07 -1.93 6.45
N PHE A 132 6.57 -1.28 7.48
CA PHE A 132 5.14 -1.31 7.78
C PHE A 132 4.42 -0.07 7.22
N ASN A 133 3.15 -0.26 6.88
CA ASN A 133 2.25 0.85 6.59
C ASN A 133 2.25 1.81 7.78
N GLY A 134 2.43 3.10 7.48
CA GLY A 134 2.51 4.15 8.48
C GLY A 134 3.93 4.57 8.86
N GLN A 135 4.98 3.80 8.56
CA GLN A 135 6.34 4.25 8.83
C GLN A 135 6.70 5.50 8.03
N PHE A 136 7.44 6.41 8.69
CA PHE A 136 7.95 7.62 8.08
C PHE A 136 9.40 7.46 7.65
N GLY A 137 9.78 8.25 6.66
CA GLY A 137 11.18 8.36 6.25
C GLY A 137 11.46 9.67 5.54
N THR A 138 12.73 9.97 5.42
CA THR A 138 13.23 11.13 4.68
C THR A 138 13.90 10.65 3.40
N VAL A 139 13.53 11.22 2.28
CA VAL A 139 14.13 10.92 0.98
C VAL A 139 15.59 11.34 0.96
N LYS A 140 16.50 10.44 0.60
CA LYS A 140 17.93 10.70 0.46
C LYS A 140 18.36 10.84 -0.99
N LYS A 141 17.86 9.94 -1.86
CA LYS A 141 18.17 9.95 -3.30
C LYS A 141 16.95 9.61 -4.10
N VAL A 142 16.85 10.16 -5.28
CA VAL A 142 15.75 9.94 -6.23
C VAL A 142 16.34 9.54 -7.57
N GLY A 143 15.96 8.38 -8.07
CA GLY A 143 16.34 7.86 -9.38
C GLY A 143 15.44 8.34 -10.51
N ASN A 144 15.68 7.81 -11.69
CA ASN A 144 14.92 8.13 -12.88
C ASN A 144 13.52 7.50 -12.86
N LEU A 145 12.59 8.10 -13.60
CA LEU A 145 11.29 7.52 -13.85
C LEU A 145 11.43 6.29 -14.75
N ILE A 146 10.77 5.20 -14.38
CA ILE A 146 10.76 3.92 -15.09
C ILE A 146 9.33 3.68 -15.57
N PRO A 147 8.99 4.08 -16.81
CA PRO A 147 7.66 3.85 -17.36
C PRO A 147 7.52 2.43 -17.88
N GLU A 148 6.44 1.75 -17.50
CA GLU A 148 6.01 0.46 -18.06
C GLU A 148 4.66 0.64 -18.73
N ILE A 149 4.53 0.15 -19.96
CA ILE A 149 3.31 0.30 -20.78
C ILE A 149 2.67 -1.06 -21.02
N ILE A 150 1.42 -1.18 -20.66
CA ILE A 150 0.58 -2.36 -20.91
C ILE A 150 -0.53 -1.99 -21.89
N LEU A 151 -0.73 -2.85 -22.89
CA LEU A 151 -1.89 -2.76 -23.77
C LEU A 151 -3.04 -3.59 -23.20
N GLN A 152 -4.15 -2.94 -22.93
CA GLN A 152 -5.37 -3.63 -22.52
C GLN A 152 -5.92 -4.45 -23.70
N LYS A 153 -6.12 -5.74 -23.52
CA LYS A 153 -6.47 -6.65 -24.62
C LYS A 153 -7.79 -6.32 -25.30
N LYS A 154 -8.78 -5.85 -24.54
CA LYS A 154 -10.15 -5.58 -25.03
C LYS A 154 -10.26 -4.22 -25.71
N THR A 155 -9.83 -3.17 -25.04
CA THR A 155 -9.99 -1.77 -25.51
C THR A 155 -8.85 -1.29 -26.38
N LYS A 156 -7.69 -2.00 -26.37
CA LYS A 156 -6.44 -1.58 -27.02
C LYS A 156 -5.84 -0.28 -26.45
N GLU A 157 -6.36 0.17 -25.33
CA GLU A 157 -5.83 1.33 -24.62
C GLU A 157 -4.49 1.04 -23.97
N LYS A 158 -3.65 2.06 -23.92
CA LYS A 158 -2.34 2.01 -23.28
C LYS A 158 -2.50 2.40 -21.80
N ILE A 159 -2.12 1.52 -20.90
CA ILE A 159 -2.04 1.78 -19.48
C ILE A 159 -0.57 2.00 -19.13
N SER A 160 -0.24 3.16 -18.58
CA SER A 160 1.11 3.47 -18.11
C SER A 160 1.20 3.28 -16.61
N ILE A 161 2.13 2.43 -16.18
CA ILE A 161 2.51 2.23 -14.79
C ILE A 161 3.92 2.77 -14.63
N ASN A 162 4.08 3.76 -13.77
CA ASN A 162 5.31 4.49 -13.60
C ASN A 162 5.94 4.15 -12.25
N PHE A 163 7.19 3.79 -12.27
CA PHE A 163 7.98 3.51 -11.07
C PHE A 163 9.15 4.49 -10.95
N ARG A 164 9.69 4.59 -9.75
CA ARG A 164 10.90 5.37 -9.48
C ARG A 164 11.69 4.74 -8.34
N GLU A 165 12.98 4.59 -8.51
CA GLU A 165 13.86 4.16 -7.42
C GLU A 165 14.07 5.32 -6.45
N VAL A 166 13.90 5.05 -5.16
CA VAL A 166 14.03 6.06 -4.11
C VAL A 166 14.80 5.45 -2.95
N CYS A 167 15.86 6.14 -2.51
CA CYS A 167 16.56 5.82 -1.27
C CYS A 167 15.96 6.65 -0.14
N ILE A 168 15.57 6.01 0.94
CA ILE A 168 14.84 6.61 2.06
C ILE A 168 15.52 6.24 3.37
N SER A 169 15.79 7.23 4.22
CA SER A 169 16.19 7.01 5.60
C SER A 169 14.95 6.90 6.48
N LEU A 170 14.73 5.75 7.10
CA LEU A 170 13.60 5.52 8.00
C LEU A 170 13.71 6.40 9.26
N LYS A 171 12.62 7.07 9.65
CA LYS A 171 12.64 8.02 10.79
C LYS A 171 12.93 7.30 12.12
N ASP A 172 12.43 6.07 12.28
CA ASP A 172 12.52 5.32 13.53
C ASP A 172 13.91 4.77 13.80
N THR A 173 14.61 4.31 12.74
CA THR A 173 15.90 3.61 12.86
C THR A 173 17.07 4.38 12.29
N GLY A 174 16.82 5.40 11.46
CA GLY A 174 17.86 6.11 10.69
C GLY A 174 18.45 5.29 9.53
N GLU A 175 17.97 4.06 9.35
CA GLU A 175 18.49 3.16 8.34
C GLU A 175 18.06 3.57 6.93
N GLU A 176 18.98 3.48 5.97
CA GLU A 176 18.73 3.75 4.58
C GLU A 176 18.23 2.49 3.85
N VAL A 177 17.11 2.64 3.14
CA VAL A 177 16.47 1.58 2.36
C VAL A 177 16.22 2.04 0.95
N ASP A 178 16.51 1.17 -0.02
CA ASP A 178 16.16 1.40 -1.42
C ASP A 178 14.83 0.73 -1.74
N VAL A 179 13.90 1.51 -2.25
CA VAL A 179 12.56 1.04 -2.62
C VAL A 179 12.20 1.45 -4.04
N LEU A 180 11.32 0.70 -4.67
CA LEU A 180 10.71 1.07 -5.93
C LEU A 180 9.37 1.76 -5.63
N SER A 181 9.31 3.08 -5.76
CA SER A 181 8.07 3.87 -5.59
C SER A 181 7.13 3.67 -6.77
N LEU A 182 5.85 3.46 -6.50
CA LEU A 182 4.79 3.46 -7.51
C LEU A 182 4.24 4.87 -7.68
N GLU A 183 4.70 5.59 -8.71
CA GLU A 183 4.40 6.99 -8.93
C GLU A 183 2.92 7.27 -9.20
N ASN A 184 2.23 6.34 -9.87
CA ASN A 184 0.77 6.43 -10.06
C ASN A 184 0.03 6.59 -8.73
N TYR A 185 0.42 5.83 -7.70
CA TYR A 185 -0.18 5.96 -6.38
C TYR A 185 0.15 7.30 -5.73
N ARG A 186 1.41 7.73 -5.78
CA ARG A 186 1.85 9.02 -5.22
C ARG A 186 1.10 10.19 -5.83
N LEU A 187 0.88 10.16 -7.14
CA LEU A 187 0.19 11.21 -7.89
C LEU A 187 -1.36 11.11 -7.82
N SER A 188 -1.91 10.00 -7.36
CA SER A 188 -3.35 9.80 -7.26
C SER A 188 -4.03 10.83 -6.37
N LYS A 189 -5.10 11.44 -6.86
CA LYS A 189 -5.90 12.41 -6.08
C LYS A 189 -6.72 11.75 -4.96
N LYS A 190 -7.16 10.51 -5.18
CA LYS A 190 -8.01 9.78 -4.22
C LYS A 190 -7.23 8.98 -3.18
N GLY A 191 -5.94 8.76 -3.39
CA GLY A 191 -5.13 7.94 -2.49
C GLY A 191 -5.17 6.46 -2.78
N GLU A 192 -5.64 6.10 -3.95
CA GLU A 192 -5.75 4.73 -4.43
C GLU A 192 -5.42 4.69 -5.93
N LEU A 193 -5.08 3.53 -6.43
CA LEU A 193 -4.92 3.29 -7.87
C LEU A 193 -6.29 3.18 -8.54
N SER A 194 -6.39 3.62 -9.77
CA SER A 194 -7.56 3.36 -10.61
C SER A 194 -7.65 1.86 -10.97
N GLU A 195 -8.82 1.41 -11.40
CA GLU A 195 -9.02 0.02 -11.84
C GLU A 195 -8.07 -0.37 -12.98
N ASP A 196 -7.82 0.56 -13.91
CA ASP A 196 -6.88 0.34 -15.01
C ASP A 196 -5.43 0.24 -14.52
N GLU A 197 -5.01 1.04 -13.56
CA GLU A 197 -3.68 0.96 -12.97
C GLU A 197 -3.49 -0.33 -12.17
N ILE A 198 -4.51 -0.76 -11.42
CA ILE A 198 -4.50 -2.07 -10.73
C ILE A 198 -4.38 -3.21 -11.75
N TYR A 199 -5.15 -3.14 -12.82
CA TYR A 199 -5.06 -4.11 -13.92
C TYR A 199 -3.68 -4.09 -14.56
N GLY A 200 -3.14 -2.92 -14.89
CA GLY A 200 -1.83 -2.74 -15.49
C GLY A 200 -0.71 -3.34 -14.62
N LEU A 201 -0.69 -3.01 -13.33
CA LEU A 201 0.28 -3.54 -12.38
C LEU A 201 0.19 -5.08 -12.27
N ARG A 202 -1.04 -5.61 -12.21
CA ARG A 202 -1.25 -7.07 -12.19
C ARG A 202 -0.75 -7.73 -13.48
N MET A 203 -0.95 -7.09 -14.63
CA MET A 203 -0.48 -7.61 -15.92
C MET A 203 1.05 -7.57 -16.05
N LEU A 204 1.73 -6.57 -15.48
CA LEU A 204 3.19 -6.54 -15.40
C LEU A 204 3.73 -7.72 -14.60
N ILE A 205 3.19 -7.95 -13.42
CA ILE A 205 3.56 -9.08 -12.56
C ILE A 205 3.31 -10.42 -13.28
N GLU A 206 2.17 -10.54 -13.95
CA GLU A 206 1.80 -11.73 -14.70
C GLU A 206 2.72 -11.97 -15.91
N LYS A 207 3.22 -10.91 -16.54
CA LYS A 207 4.17 -11.00 -17.64
C LYS A 207 5.47 -11.67 -17.19
N GLU A 208 6.02 -11.26 -16.06
CA GLU A 208 7.24 -11.86 -15.50
C GLU A 208 7.07 -13.36 -15.21
N VAL A 209 5.91 -13.76 -14.64
CA VAL A 209 5.60 -15.17 -14.42
C VAL A 209 5.55 -15.96 -15.74
N ARG A 210 4.95 -15.37 -16.78
CA ARG A 210 4.87 -16.04 -18.11
C ARG A 210 6.22 -16.17 -18.78
N GLU A 211 7.06 -15.14 -18.68
CA GLU A 211 8.41 -15.17 -19.21
C GLU A 211 9.23 -16.28 -18.54
N GLN A 212 9.12 -16.42 -17.22
CA GLN A 212 9.78 -17.49 -16.49
C GLN A 212 9.23 -18.89 -16.82
N LEU A 213 7.90 -19.00 -16.99
CA LEU A 213 7.29 -20.27 -17.43
C LEU A 213 7.69 -20.64 -18.88
N HIS A 214 8.01 -19.66 -19.71
CA HIS A 214 8.53 -19.91 -21.06
C HIS A 214 9.99 -20.36 -21.04
N GLN A 215 10.82 -19.76 -20.17
CA GLN A 215 12.22 -20.13 -19.97
C GLN A 215 12.37 -21.49 -19.28
N ASN A 216 11.43 -21.82 -18.40
CA ASN A 216 11.41 -23.09 -17.66
C ASN A 216 10.10 -23.82 -17.98
N PRO A 217 10.01 -24.51 -19.13
CA PRO A 217 8.78 -25.15 -19.55
C PRO A 217 8.39 -26.32 -18.64
N LEU A 218 7.09 -26.57 -18.50
CA LEU A 218 6.60 -27.69 -17.69
C LEU A 218 7.25 -29.02 -18.01
N THR A 219 7.56 -29.26 -19.28
CA THR A 219 8.18 -30.50 -19.78
C THR A 219 9.55 -30.81 -19.18
N GLU A 220 10.23 -29.79 -18.67
CA GLU A 220 11.55 -29.93 -18.04
C GLU A 220 11.44 -29.98 -16.49
N SER A 221 10.23 -29.91 -15.94
CA SER A 221 10.02 -29.92 -14.50
C SER A 221 10.00 -31.34 -13.93
N GLU A 222 10.40 -31.45 -12.64
CA GLU A 222 10.31 -32.73 -11.90
C GLU A 222 8.88 -33.27 -11.88
N VAL A 223 7.88 -32.39 -11.75
CA VAL A 223 6.47 -32.78 -11.73
C VAL A 223 6.05 -33.45 -13.04
N PHE A 224 6.55 -32.95 -14.17
CA PHE A 224 6.30 -33.55 -15.46
C PHE A 224 7.05 -34.88 -15.64
N SER A 225 8.28 -34.95 -15.12
CA SER A 225 9.05 -36.20 -15.11
C SER A 225 8.29 -37.33 -14.40
N ILE A 226 7.69 -37.06 -13.25
CA ILE A 226 6.86 -38.02 -12.52
C ILE A 226 5.65 -38.45 -13.35
N ILE A 227 4.95 -37.50 -13.99
CA ILE A 227 3.77 -37.80 -14.81
C ILE A 227 4.16 -38.64 -16.03
N SER A 228 5.29 -38.35 -16.69
CA SER A 228 5.75 -39.04 -17.87
C SER A 228 6.07 -40.51 -17.61
N GLN A 229 6.32 -40.89 -16.36
CA GLN A 229 6.59 -42.27 -15.96
C GLN A 229 5.31 -43.09 -15.71
N THR A 230 4.14 -42.44 -15.59
CA THR A 230 2.88 -43.13 -15.32
C THR A 230 2.44 -44.02 -16.49
N LYS A 231 1.74 -45.10 -16.17
CA LYS A 231 1.25 -46.07 -17.20
C LYS A 231 0.30 -45.35 -18.19
N GLU A 232 -0.56 -44.47 -17.68
CA GLU A 232 -1.53 -43.73 -18.48
C GLU A 232 -0.82 -42.82 -19.51
N PHE A 233 0.28 -42.16 -19.12
CA PHE A 233 1.05 -41.32 -20.04
C PHE A 233 1.73 -42.15 -21.13
N LYS A 234 2.33 -43.27 -20.75
CA LYS A 234 3.04 -44.18 -21.70
C LYS A 234 2.07 -44.82 -22.67
N SER A 235 0.84 -45.17 -22.25
CA SER A 235 -0.16 -45.83 -23.13
C SER A 235 -0.78 -44.88 -24.16
N GLU A 236 -0.82 -43.55 -23.89
CA GLU A 236 -1.48 -42.56 -24.74
C GLU A 236 -0.54 -41.89 -25.79
N GLY A 237 0.71 -42.26 -25.86
CA GLY A 237 1.64 -41.70 -26.85
C GLY A 237 3.06 -41.43 -26.32
N GLY A 238 3.26 -41.56 -25.01
CA GLY A 238 4.55 -41.41 -24.37
C GLY A 238 5.17 -40.00 -24.57
N LEU A 239 6.47 -39.96 -24.88
CA LEU A 239 7.22 -38.72 -25.08
C LEU A 239 7.12 -38.15 -26.51
N ASN A 240 6.10 -38.51 -27.28
CA ASN A 240 5.88 -37.90 -28.60
C ASN A 240 5.58 -36.39 -28.42
N SER A 241 6.38 -35.56 -29.09
CA SER A 241 6.28 -34.10 -29.03
C SER A 241 4.93 -33.57 -29.52
N GLU A 242 4.32 -34.20 -30.52
CA GLU A 242 3.00 -33.81 -31.02
C GLU A 242 1.89 -34.09 -29.99
N PHE A 243 1.95 -35.27 -29.35
CA PHE A 243 1.05 -35.63 -28.27
C PHE A 243 1.19 -34.68 -27.07
N ILE A 244 2.43 -34.40 -26.65
CA ILE A 244 2.70 -33.45 -25.54
C ILE A 244 2.16 -32.06 -25.88
N ASN A 245 2.45 -31.53 -27.07
CA ASN A 245 1.97 -30.26 -27.54
C ASN A 245 0.43 -30.18 -27.55
N LYS A 246 -0.21 -31.25 -28.03
CA LYS A 246 -1.68 -31.35 -28.01
C LYS A 246 -2.23 -31.40 -26.60
N LEU A 247 -1.63 -32.21 -25.73
CA LEU A 247 -2.00 -32.31 -24.32
C LEU A 247 -1.83 -31.00 -23.55
N LEU A 248 -0.80 -30.23 -23.88
CA LEU A 248 -0.53 -28.94 -23.27
C LEU A 248 -1.42 -27.81 -23.81
N LYS A 249 -1.82 -27.87 -25.11
CA LYS A 249 -2.68 -26.89 -25.77
C LYS A 249 -4.16 -27.08 -25.45
N ASP A 250 -4.65 -28.32 -25.42
CA ASP A 250 -6.07 -28.63 -25.28
C ASP A 250 -6.60 -28.48 -23.85
N GLY A 251 -6.57 -27.24 -23.34
CA GLY A 251 -7.15 -26.91 -22.03
C GLY A 251 -8.69 -26.98 -21.97
N ARG A 252 -9.43 -27.07 -23.10
CA ARG A 252 -10.89 -26.91 -23.12
C ARG A 252 -11.71 -27.93 -23.92
N THR A 253 -11.12 -28.76 -24.75
CA THR A 253 -11.88 -29.63 -25.64
C THR A 253 -11.34 -31.06 -25.69
N ALA A 254 -11.62 -31.85 -24.66
CA ALA A 254 -11.63 -33.28 -24.79
C ALA A 254 -13.00 -33.79 -24.34
N THR A 255 -13.99 -33.67 -25.20
CA THR A 255 -15.20 -34.53 -25.20
C THR A 255 -14.78 -35.91 -25.71
N GLY A 256 -14.08 -36.68 -24.91
CA GLY A 256 -13.70 -38.05 -25.24
C GLY A 256 -14.19 -38.99 -24.17
N LYS A 257 -14.82 -40.05 -24.61
CA LYS A 257 -15.34 -41.16 -23.80
C LYS A 257 -14.25 -41.97 -23.07
N ASP A 258 -13.02 -41.47 -23.02
CA ASP A 258 -11.86 -42.18 -22.50
C ASP A 258 -11.48 -41.64 -21.13
N GLU A 259 -11.75 -42.41 -20.08
CA GLU A 259 -11.44 -42.06 -18.70
C GLU A 259 -9.96 -41.80 -18.47
N ASN A 260 -9.09 -42.53 -19.17
CA ASN A 260 -7.62 -42.38 -19.06
C ASN A 260 -7.17 -41.01 -19.56
N ARG A 261 -7.71 -40.51 -20.66
CA ARG A 261 -7.42 -39.15 -21.17
C ARG A 261 -7.89 -38.06 -20.25
N LYS A 262 -9.06 -38.25 -19.63
CA LYS A 262 -9.58 -37.29 -18.64
C LYS A 262 -8.68 -37.26 -17.40
N LEU A 263 -8.31 -38.43 -16.89
CA LEU A 263 -7.40 -38.55 -15.76
C LEU A 263 -6.04 -37.92 -16.03
N LEU A 264 -5.47 -38.17 -17.20
CA LEU A 264 -4.18 -37.61 -17.63
C LEU A 264 -4.25 -36.07 -17.75
N LYS A 265 -5.35 -35.55 -18.32
CA LYS A 265 -5.59 -34.12 -18.42
C LYS A 265 -5.67 -33.46 -17.04
N ASP A 266 -6.33 -34.08 -16.08
CA ASP A 266 -6.41 -33.57 -14.71
C ASP A 266 -5.04 -33.59 -14.02
N LYS A 267 -4.24 -34.65 -14.21
CA LYS A 267 -2.85 -34.71 -13.72
C LYS A 267 -2.02 -33.59 -14.32
N ILE A 268 -2.07 -33.34 -15.61
CA ILE A 268 -1.34 -32.26 -16.29
C ILE A 268 -1.81 -30.88 -15.82
N ASN A 269 -3.10 -30.65 -15.63
CA ASN A 269 -3.61 -29.38 -15.13
C ASN A 269 -3.14 -29.10 -13.69
N ARG A 270 -3.09 -30.14 -12.85
CA ARG A 270 -2.51 -30.02 -11.50
C ARG A 270 -1.01 -29.72 -11.57
N ALA A 271 -0.27 -30.41 -12.45
CA ALA A 271 1.15 -30.15 -12.66
C ALA A 271 1.42 -28.71 -13.13
N LYS A 272 0.63 -28.19 -14.09
CA LYS A 272 0.73 -26.79 -14.53
C LYS A 272 0.56 -25.80 -13.36
N LYS A 273 -0.44 -26.04 -12.53
CA LYS A 273 -0.69 -25.19 -11.34
C LYS A 273 0.47 -25.29 -10.34
N GLN A 274 0.97 -26.49 -10.10
CA GLN A 274 2.07 -26.71 -9.17
C GLN A 274 3.38 -26.10 -9.71
N HIS A 275 3.71 -26.32 -10.97
CA HIS A 275 4.89 -25.76 -11.61
C HIS A 275 4.84 -24.22 -11.60
N ARG A 276 3.70 -23.62 -11.97
CA ARG A 276 3.50 -22.18 -11.85
C ARG A 276 3.73 -21.68 -10.42
N LYS A 277 3.18 -22.39 -9.41
CA LYS A 277 3.38 -22.02 -7.99
C LYS A 277 4.85 -22.08 -7.59
N THR A 278 5.60 -23.09 -8.09
CA THR A 278 7.04 -23.20 -7.86
C THR A 278 7.79 -22.00 -8.44
N ILE A 279 7.50 -21.62 -9.68
CA ILE A 279 8.08 -20.44 -10.34
C ILE A 279 7.74 -19.16 -9.56
N GLU A 280 6.48 -18.98 -9.14
CA GLU A 280 6.10 -17.81 -8.34
C GLU A 280 6.82 -17.77 -6.98
N ILE A 281 7.08 -18.91 -6.35
CA ILE A 281 7.87 -18.99 -5.10
C ILE A 281 9.34 -18.60 -5.37
N GLN A 282 9.93 -19.07 -6.47
CA GLN A 282 11.29 -18.69 -6.85
C GLN A 282 11.39 -17.17 -7.09
N LEU A 283 10.45 -16.62 -7.88
CA LEU A 283 10.40 -15.18 -8.15
C LEU A 283 10.17 -14.32 -6.91
N ARG A 284 9.45 -14.86 -5.90
CA ARG A 284 9.26 -14.17 -4.60
C ARG A 284 10.53 -14.14 -3.74
N LYS A 285 11.43 -15.09 -3.92
CA LYS A 285 12.71 -15.15 -3.20
C LYS A 285 13.80 -14.36 -3.88
N ASP A 286 13.69 -14.15 -5.20
CA ASP A 286 14.64 -13.37 -5.97
C ASP A 286 14.30 -11.88 -5.87
N THR A 287 14.96 -11.18 -4.93
CA THR A 287 14.78 -9.74 -4.67
C THR A 287 15.17 -8.87 -5.87
N SER A 288 16.00 -9.39 -6.78
CA SER A 288 16.42 -8.70 -8.00
C SER A 288 15.40 -8.79 -9.13
N SER A 289 14.47 -9.76 -9.06
CA SER A 289 13.47 -9.97 -10.11
C SER A 289 12.49 -8.81 -10.22
N LYS A 290 12.07 -8.49 -11.44
CA LYS A 290 11.01 -7.50 -11.66
C LYS A 290 9.71 -7.90 -10.98
N TYR A 291 9.40 -9.20 -10.92
CA TYR A 291 8.26 -9.72 -10.18
C TYR A 291 8.28 -9.27 -8.72
N TYR A 292 9.41 -9.51 -8.02
CA TYR A 292 9.56 -9.12 -6.62
C TYR A 292 9.44 -7.61 -6.46
N ARG A 293 10.17 -6.85 -7.28
CA ARG A 293 10.21 -5.38 -7.22
C ARG A 293 8.83 -4.76 -7.47
N TYR A 294 8.07 -5.22 -8.46
CA TYR A 294 6.73 -4.71 -8.75
C TYR A 294 5.71 -5.08 -7.67
N LYS A 295 5.83 -6.31 -7.13
CA LYS A 295 4.95 -6.77 -6.06
C LYS A 295 5.19 -6.06 -4.75
N ASN A 296 6.42 -5.66 -4.48
CA ASN A 296 6.85 -4.91 -3.31
C ASN A 296 7.08 -3.42 -3.63
N ALA A 297 6.41 -2.88 -4.64
CA ALA A 297 6.48 -1.46 -4.91
C ALA A 297 5.90 -0.65 -3.75
N ALA A 298 6.61 0.42 -3.37
CA ALA A 298 6.25 1.28 -2.27
C ALA A 298 5.14 2.26 -2.68
N TYR A 299 4.09 2.34 -1.86
CA TYR A 299 3.02 3.32 -1.98
C TYR A 299 3.37 4.51 -1.09
N LEU A 300 4.14 5.43 -1.65
CA LEU A 300 4.65 6.60 -0.93
C LEU A 300 3.69 7.80 -1.05
N ARG A 301 3.63 8.60 0.00
CA ARG A 301 3.04 9.93 0.02
C ARG A 301 3.90 10.87 0.84
N PHE A 302 3.73 12.16 0.62
CA PHE A 302 4.32 13.15 1.52
C PHE A 302 3.71 13.01 2.92
N GLY A 303 4.50 13.23 3.94
CA GLY A 303 4.20 12.93 5.34
C GLY A 303 3.98 14.14 6.24
N TRP A 304 3.97 15.37 5.71
CA TRP A 304 3.74 16.57 6.55
C TRP A 304 2.29 16.72 6.97
N ALA A 305 1.36 16.22 6.15
CA ALA A 305 -0.06 16.18 6.48
C ALA A 305 -0.59 14.75 6.42
N LEU A 306 -1.48 14.40 7.34
CA LEU A 306 -2.13 13.10 7.49
C LEU A 306 -3.63 13.25 7.66
N THR A 307 -4.38 12.18 7.38
CA THR A 307 -5.75 12.09 7.86
C THR A 307 -5.76 11.82 9.36
N VAL A 308 -6.78 12.33 10.07
CA VAL A 308 -6.96 12.09 11.52
C VAL A 308 -6.86 10.60 11.86
N HIS A 309 -7.48 9.70 11.07
CA HIS A 309 -7.40 8.26 11.30
C HIS A 309 -5.96 7.71 11.29
N LYS A 310 -5.16 8.16 10.35
CA LYS A 310 -3.75 7.71 10.28
C LYS A 310 -2.92 8.27 11.43
N ALA A 311 -3.30 9.44 11.91
CA ALA A 311 -2.59 10.13 12.98
C ALA A 311 -2.74 9.47 14.37
N MET A 312 -3.79 8.68 14.59
CA MET A 312 -4.13 8.12 15.91
C MET A 312 -3.03 7.26 16.57
N SER A 313 -2.10 6.75 15.78
CA SER A 313 -1.01 5.89 16.29
C SER A 313 0.30 6.64 16.57
N TYR A 314 0.31 7.96 16.37
CA TYR A 314 1.53 8.76 16.45
C TYR A 314 1.44 9.82 17.56
N LYS A 315 2.60 10.38 17.89
CA LYS A 315 2.73 11.53 18.78
C LYS A 315 3.60 12.57 18.08
N TRP A 316 3.19 13.82 18.20
CA TRP A 316 3.94 14.99 17.74
C TRP A 316 3.99 16.03 18.85
N ASP A 317 5.01 16.85 18.81
CA ASP A 317 5.12 18.00 19.73
C ASP A 317 4.07 19.04 19.41
N GLU A 318 3.67 19.15 18.13
CA GLU A 318 2.71 20.14 17.66
C GLU A 318 1.84 19.60 16.52
N ILE A 319 0.57 19.92 16.55
CA ILE A 319 -0.41 19.50 15.55
C ILE A 319 -1.14 20.74 15.03
N PHE A 320 -1.22 20.84 13.71
CA PHE A 320 -2.05 21.81 13.00
C PHE A 320 -3.28 21.09 12.46
N PHE A 321 -4.44 21.41 13.03
CA PHE A 321 -5.67 20.73 12.68
C PHE A 321 -6.55 21.62 11.80
N ASP A 322 -6.81 21.16 10.57
CA ASP A 322 -7.74 21.79 9.65
C ASP A 322 -9.16 21.35 9.98
N VAL A 323 -9.95 22.24 10.57
CA VAL A 323 -11.36 22.00 10.89
C VAL A 323 -12.27 22.02 9.64
N GLY A 324 -11.70 22.33 8.48
CA GLY A 324 -12.43 22.37 7.21
C GLY A 324 -13.32 23.59 7.01
N ASP A 325 -14.03 23.61 5.89
CA ASP A 325 -14.95 24.67 5.53
C ASP A 325 -16.20 24.62 6.42
N GLU A 326 -16.67 25.79 6.91
CA GLU A 326 -17.89 25.94 7.71
C GLU A 326 -19.13 25.25 7.11
N ASN A 327 -19.16 25.08 5.79
CA ASN A 327 -20.26 24.42 5.12
C ASN A 327 -20.23 22.89 5.24
N ARG A 328 -19.09 22.26 5.51
CA ARG A 328 -18.97 20.80 5.65
C ARG A 328 -19.62 20.28 6.94
N GLY A 329 -19.65 21.09 8.00
CA GLY A 329 -20.17 20.70 9.30
C GLY A 329 -21.67 20.89 9.49
N LYS A 330 -22.34 21.69 8.65
CA LYS A 330 -23.75 22.09 8.91
C LYS A 330 -24.79 21.01 8.67
N THR A 331 -24.47 19.93 7.98
CA THR A 331 -25.46 18.94 7.50
C THR A 331 -25.12 17.49 7.81
N ASN A 332 -23.97 17.19 8.36
CA ASN A 332 -23.54 15.81 8.54
C ASN A 332 -23.07 15.53 9.97
N ARG A 333 -23.95 14.88 10.76
CA ARG A 333 -23.64 14.42 12.10
C ARG A 333 -22.40 13.53 12.13
N ASP A 334 -22.24 12.67 11.12
CA ASP A 334 -21.12 11.74 11.01
C ASP A 334 -19.77 12.47 10.88
N TYR A 335 -19.77 13.71 10.38
CA TYR A 335 -18.57 14.53 10.28
C TYR A 335 -18.01 14.92 11.66
N PHE A 336 -18.86 15.12 12.64
CA PHE A 336 -18.45 15.49 14.01
C PHE A 336 -18.27 14.27 14.91
N GLU A 337 -18.88 13.14 14.59
CA GLU A 337 -18.67 11.88 15.30
C GLU A 337 -17.32 11.22 14.93
N TRP A 338 -16.69 11.76 13.92
CA TRP A 338 -15.44 11.30 13.33
C TRP A 338 -14.24 12.04 13.90
#